data_6d6c00baae434b834fa088603ce3a680
#
_entry.id   6d6c00baae434b834fa088603ce3a680
#
_cell.length_a   1.000
_cell.length_b   1.000
_cell.length_c   1.000
_cell.angle_alpha   90.00
_cell.angle_beta   90.00
_cell.angle_gamma   90.00
#
_symmetry.space_group_name_H-M   'P 1'
#
loop_
_entity.id
_entity.type
_entity.pdbx_description
1 polymer ?
#
loop_
_entity_poly.entity_id
_entity_poly.type
_entity_poly.pdbx_seq_one_letter_code
_entity_poly.pdbx_strand_id
1 'polypeptide(L)'
;MIDSSAFQGKKATYYTLGCKLNFSETSTFGKMLSDMGVVTAAKGEEADICLINTCSVTDVADHKCRQAIHRMVRENPGAFIIVTGCYAQLESERVSKIPGVDLVLGSNEKANLIQYLNDAFIDRTAGTAQHKYYSVRTKDIKTFQASCSRGNRTRYFLKVQDGCNYFCTYCTIPYARGFSRNPSIASLVAQAEEAAAEGGKEIVLTGVNIGHFGETTHEKFIDLVKALDKVEGIKRFRISSLEPDLIDDELIAFCAESRAFMPHFHIPLQSGSDAVLKLMHRRYDTALFAHKIELIKKLMPDAFIGVDVMVGSRGEKPEFFEDCYQFLAHLPVTQLHVFPYSERPGTSALSIPYVVEEKDKKLRSKRLLALSDTKTQDFYQQFIGTEREVLFEKAPRGKAMHGFTDNYIRVELPPSQARTEYDNELMRVKLGEFNYDKSALRAELI
;
A
#
# COMPACT_ATOMS: atom_id res chain seq x y z
N MET A 1 -29.84 -8.00 -16.98
CA MET A 1 -29.99 -8.21 -15.52
C MET A 1 -28.91 -9.22 -15.12
N ILE A 2 -28.17 -8.95 -14.07
CA ILE A 2 -27.18 -9.91 -13.54
C ILE A 2 -27.96 -11.01 -12.82
N ASP A 3 -27.78 -12.25 -13.24
CA ASP A 3 -28.40 -13.40 -12.57
C ASP A 3 -27.56 -13.76 -11.33
N SER A 4 -27.97 -13.24 -10.18
CA SER A 4 -27.31 -13.52 -8.90
C SER A 4 -27.54 -14.97 -8.41
N SER A 5 -28.51 -15.68 -8.96
CA SER A 5 -28.85 -17.04 -8.52
C SER A 5 -27.71 -18.03 -8.77
N ALA A 6 -26.93 -17.83 -9.84
CA ALA A 6 -25.77 -18.65 -10.20
C ALA A 6 -24.60 -18.57 -9.20
N PHE A 7 -24.56 -17.52 -8.37
CA PHE A 7 -23.49 -17.27 -7.40
C PHE A 7 -23.90 -17.57 -5.95
N GLN A 8 -25.18 -17.75 -5.69
CA GLN A 8 -25.69 -17.95 -4.34
C GLN A 8 -25.06 -19.19 -3.66
N GLY A 9 -24.44 -18.97 -2.50
CA GLY A 9 -23.80 -20.03 -1.72
C GLY A 9 -22.47 -20.53 -2.24
N LYS A 10 -21.97 -20.01 -3.39
CA LYS A 10 -20.62 -20.32 -3.89
C LYS A 10 -19.56 -19.77 -2.93
N LYS A 11 -18.40 -20.42 -2.90
CA LYS A 11 -17.27 -20.05 -2.06
C LYS A 11 -16.21 -19.33 -2.86
N ALA A 12 -15.72 -18.22 -2.34
CA ALA A 12 -14.61 -17.49 -2.95
C ALA A 12 -13.37 -17.43 -2.05
N THR A 13 -12.20 -17.54 -2.67
CA THR A 13 -10.92 -17.25 -2.02
C THR A 13 -10.21 -16.11 -2.70
N TYR A 14 -9.46 -15.34 -1.92
CA TYR A 14 -8.79 -14.12 -2.38
C TYR A 14 -7.29 -14.19 -2.13
N TYR A 15 -6.50 -13.86 -3.13
CA TYR A 15 -5.06 -13.76 -3.00
C TYR A 15 -4.56 -12.41 -3.48
N THR A 16 -3.93 -11.64 -2.58
CA THR A 16 -3.44 -10.30 -2.90
C THR A 16 -1.93 -10.24 -2.84
N LEU A 17 -1.34 -9.77 -3.91
CA LEU A 17 0.07 -9.43 -4.02
C LEU A 17 0.23 -7.90 -4.14
N GLY A 18 1.29 -7.36 -3.54
CA GLY A 18 1.67 -5.96 -3.71
C GLY A 18 1.33 -5.06 -2.52
N CYS A 19 0.73 -3.91 -2.80
CA CYS A 19 0.63 -2.78 -1.88
C CYS A 19 -0.72 -2.70 -1.14
N LYS A 20 -0.82 -1.74 -0.22
CA LYS A 20 -2.05 -1.40 0.52
C LYS A 20 -3.23 -1.12 -0.41
N LEU A 21 -2.96 -0.51 -1.58
CA LEU A 21 -3.97 -0.22 -2.59
C LEU A 21 -4.58 -1.50 -3.19
N ASN A 22 -3.75 -2.48 -3.57
CA ASN A 22 -4.24 -3.78 -4.03
C ASN A 22 -5.07 -4.48 -2.95
N PHE A 23 -4.65 -4.36 -1.69
CA PHE A 23 -5.39 -4.95 -0.58
C PHE A 23 -6.77 -4.29 -0.42
N SER A 24 -6.85 -2.96 -0.47
CA SER A 24 -8.13 -2.24 -0.44
C SER A 24 -9.05 -2.68 -1.58
N GLU A 25 -8.51 -2.76 -2.81
CA GLU A 25 -9.27 -3.22 -3.98
C GLU A 25 -9.79 -4.65 -3.81
N THR A 26 -8.97 -5.58 -3.31
CA THR A 26 -9.39 -6.97 -3.07
C THR A 26 -10.51 -7.06 -2.02
N SER A 27 -10.43 -6.26 -0.96
CA SER A 27 -11.49 -6.19 0.04
C SER A 27 -12.82 -5.74 -0.56
N THR A 28 -12.78 -4.76 -1.48
CA THR A 28 -13.96 -4.29 -2.21
C THR A 28 -14.52 -5.38 -3.13
N PHE A 29 -13.66 -6.12 -3.83
CA PHE A 29 -14.11 -7.27 -4.64
C PHE A 29 -14.80 -8.34 -3.79
N GLY A 30 -14.24 -8.61 -2.59
CA GLY A 30 -14.86 -9.51 -1.63
C GLY A 30 -16.27 -9.06 -1.23
N LYS A 31 -16.46 -7.76 -0.99
CA LYS A 31 -17.79 -7.19 -0.72
C LYS A 31 -18.72 -7.35 -1.91
N MET A 32 -18.28 -6.97 -3.12
CA MET A 32 -19.10 -7.10 -4.35
C MET A 32 -19.59 -8.55 -4.57
N LEU A 33 -18.72 -9.54 -4.33
CA LEU A 33 -19.09 -10.95 -4.42
C LEU A 33 -20.01 -11.39 -3.28
N SER A 34 -19.79 -10.89 -2.07
CA SER A 34 -20.68 -11.15 -0.91
C SER A 34 -22.07 -10.60 -1.14
N ASP A 35 -22.21 -9.42 -1.73
CA ASP A 35 -23.48 -8.81 -2.09
C ASP A 35 -24.25 -9.64 -3.16
N MET A 36 -23.55 -10.52 -3.88
CA MET A 36 -24.10 -11.52 -4.80
C MET A 36 -24.41 -12.88 -4.12
N GLY A 37 -24.22 -12.99 -2.81
CA GLY A 37 -24.44 -14.23 -2.06
C GLY A 37 -23.26 -15.20 -2.05
N VAL A 38 -22.07 -14.78 -2.51
CA VAL A 38 -20.84 -15.57 -2.43
C VAL A 38 -20.28 -15.51 -1.03
N VAL A 39 -19.87 -16.65 -0.47
CA VAL A 39 -19.29 -16.76 0.87
C VAL A 39 -17.78 -16.87 0.77
N THR A 40 -17.05 -16.25 1.69
CA THR A 40 -15.59 -16.43 1.75
C THR A 40 -15.25 -17.84 2.24
N ALA A 41 -14.45 -18.57 1.46
CA ALA A 41 -13.97 -19.91 1.83
C ALA A 41 -13.11 -19.87 3.10
N ALA A 42 -13.28 -20.84 3.98
CA ALA A 42 -12.43 -21.01 5.14
C ALA A 42 -10.99 -21.39 4.73
N LYS A 43 -10.03 -21.20 5.63
CA LYS A 43 -8.63 -21.55 5.35
C LYS A 43 -8.49 -23.06 5.10
N GLY A 44 -8.02 -23.42 3.91
CA GLY A 44 -7.82 -24.81 3.48
C GLY A 44 -9.06 -25.46 2.88
N GLU A 45 -10.14 -24.72 2.72
CA GLU A 45 -11.34 -25.15 2.01
C GLU A 45 -11.22 -24.83 0.52
N GLU A 46 -11.69 -25.74 -0.34
CA GLU A 46 -11.76 -25.49 -1.79
C GLU A 46 -12.78 -24.40 -2.10
N ALA A 47 -12.45 -23.55 -3.07
CA ALA A 47 -13.28 -22.44 -3.50
C ALA A 47 -13.85 -22.69 -4.91
N ASP A 48 -15.05 -22.18 -5.18
CA ASP A 48 -15.63 -22.13 -6.52
C ASP A 48 -15.09 -20.98 -7.36
N ILE A 49 -14.65 -19.90 -6.70
CA ILE A 49 -14.12 -18.68 -7.32
C ILE A 49 -12.80 -18.30 -6.65
N CYS A 50 -11.76 -18.10 -7.44
CA CYS A 50 -10.47 -17.61 -6.96
C CYS A 50 -10.17 -16.24 -7.58
N LEU A 51 -10.03 -15.19 -6.78
CA LEU A 51 -9.64 -13.86 -7.23
C LEU A 51 -8.21 -13.54 -6.81
N ILE A 52 -7.36 -13.27 -7.79
CA ILE A 52 -5.93 -12.98 -7.60
C ILE A 52 -5.65 -11.55 -8.03
N ASN A 53 -5.31 -10.67 -7.08
CA ASN A 53 -4.91 -9.29 -7.35
C ASN A 53 -3.38 -9.20 -7.38
N THR A 54 -2.84 -8.82 -8.54
CA THR A 54 -1.43 -8.95 -8.90
C THR A 54 -0.64 -7.64 -8.83
N CYS A 55 0.66 -7.74 -8.62
CA CYS A 55 1.61 -6.63 -8.56
C CYS A 55 2.66 -6.76 -9.68
N SER A 56 3.22 -5.63 -10.15
CA SER A 56 4.24 -5.60 -11.21
C SER A 56 5.31 -4.52 -11.00
N VAL A 57 5.63 -4.19 -9.74
CA VAL A 57 6.66 -3.19 -9.45
C VAL A 57 8.09 -3.71 -9.64
N THR A 58 8.30 -5.04 -9.58
CA THR A 58 9.59 -5.70 -9.81
C THR A 58 9.41 -6.99 -10.60
N ASP A 59 10.48 -7.48 -11.24
CA ASP A 59 10.46 -8.79 -11.92
C ASP A 59 10.17 -9.95 -10.93
N VAL A 60 10.72 -9.86 -9.73
CA VAL A 60 10.43 -10.81 -8.64
C VAL A 60 8.92 -10.82 -8.31
N ALA A 61 8.26 -9.65 -8.33
CA ALA A 61 6.81 -9.57 -8.11
C ALA A 61 6.05 -10.27 -9.24
N ASP A 62 6.42 -10.10 -10.49
CA ASP A 62 5.82 -10.79 -11.63
C ASP A 62 5.98 -12.32 -11.52
N HIS A 63 7.17 -12.78 -11.12
CA HIS A 63 7.42 -14.21 -10.90
C HIS A 63 6.53 -14.77 -9.77
N LYS A 64 6.43 -14.05 -8.65
CA LYS A 64 5.53 -14.42 -7.54
C LYS A 64 4.05 -14.44 -7.97
N CYS A 65 3.64 -13.53 -8.86
CA CYS A 65 2.29 -13.53 -9.42
C CYS A 65 2.00 -14.79 -10.21
N ARG A 66 2.90 -15.19 -11.11
CA ARG A 66 2.74 -16.44 -11.87
C ARG A 66 2.69 -17.66 -10.96
N GLN A 67 3.59 -17.74 -9.97
CA GLN A 67 3.58 -18.83 -8.98
C GLN A 67 2.25 -18.88 -8.20
N ALA A 68 1.73 -17.72 -7.79
CA ALA A 68 0.46 -17.65 -7.08
C ALA A 68 -0.71 -18.11 -7.95
N ILE A 69 -0.77 -17.70 -9.22
CA ILE A 69 -1.80 -18.15 -10.16
C ILE A 69 -1.77 -19.68 -10.31
N HIS A 70 -0.61 -20.26 -10.62
CA HIS A 70 -0.48 -21.73 -10.74
C HIS A 70 -0.84 -22.47 -9.45
N ARG A 71 -0.48 -21.89 -8.29
CA ARG A 71 -0.84 -22.47 -6.99
C ARG A 71 -2.35 -22.47 -6.79
N MET A 72 -3.03 -21.34 -7.03
CA MET A 72 -4.46 -21.22 -6.84
C MET A 72 -5.25 -22.15 -7.75
N VAL A 73 -4.83 -22.30 -9.01
CA VAL A 73 -5.40 -23.28 -9.97
C VAL A 73 -5.27 -24.71 -9.43
N ARG A 74 -4.10 -25.08 -8.90
CA ARG A 74 -3.85 -26.42 -8.38
C ARG A 74 -4.59 -26.73 -7.07
N GLU A 75 -4.68 -25.75 -6.18
CA GLU A 75 -5.33 -25.90 -4.87
C GLU A 75 -6.85 -25.84 -4.93
N ASN A 76 -7.42 -25.34 -6.05
CA ASN A 76 -8.87 -25.24 -6.25
C ASN A 76 -9.26 -25.82 -7.63
N PRO A 77 -9.24 -27.14 -7.81
CA PRO A 77 -9.56 -27.77 -9.06
C PRO A 77 -11.01 -27.46 -9.48
N GLY A 78 -11.18 -26.97 -10.71
CA GLY A 78 -12.51 -26.60 -11.21
C GLY A 78 -13.03 -25.21 -10.78
N ALA A 79 -12.32 -24.48 -9.92
CA ALA A 79 -12.69 -23.10 -9.59
C ALA A 79 -12.65 -22.16 -10.80
N PHE A 80 -13.42 -21.10 -10.75
CA PHE A 80 -13.35 -19.99 -11.70
C PHE A 80 -12.24 -19.02 -11.29
N ILE A 81 -11.17 -18.94 -12.08
CA ILE A 81 -9.97 -18.19 -11.76
C ILE A 81 -10.00 -16.80 -12.41
N ILE A 82 -10.04 -15.77 -11.56
CA ILE A 82 -10.02 -14.35 -11.95
C ILE A 82 -8.68 -13.75 -11.58
N VAL A 83 -7.99 -13.12 -12.55
CA VAL A 83 -6.73 -12.42 -12.32
C VAL A 83 -6.91 -10.93 -12.64
N THR A 84 -6.50 -10.07 -11.73
CA THR A 84 -6.53 -8.61 -11.91
C THR A 84 -5.27 -7.96 -11.31
N GLY A 85 -5.16 -6.65 -11.38
CA GLY A 85 -4.04 -5.89 -10.81
C GLY A 85 -3.02 -5.43 -11.85
N CYS A 86 -1.88 -4.91 -11.35
CA CYS A 86 -0.90 -4.26 -12.22
C CYS A 86 -0.26 -5.23 -13.23
N TYR A 87 0.07 -6.46 -12.83
CA TYR A 87 0.63 -7.47 -13.74
C TYR A 87 -0.41 -7.91 -14.77
N ALA A 88 -1.66 -8.11 -14.36
CA ALA A 88 -2.77 -8.42 -15.25
C ALA A 88 -3.02 -7.33 -16.30
N GLN A 89 -2.87 -6.05 -15.94
CA GLN A 89 -2.99 -4.93 -16.88
C GLN A 89 -1.85 -4.91 -17.91
N LEU A 90 -0.60 -5.10 -17.45
CA LEU A 90 0.58 -5.00 -18.33
C LEU A 90 0.77 -6.21 -19.26
N GLU A 91 0.34 -7.39 -18.80
CA GLU A 91 0.57 -8.67 -19.46
C GLU A 91 -0.76 -9.45 -19.65
N SER A 92 -1.85 -8.75 -19.93
CA SER A 92 -3.22 -9.33 -19.92
C SER A 92 -3.37 -10.54 -20.84
N GLU A 93 -2.87 -10.47 -22.07
CA GLU A 93 -2.90 -11.58 -23.03
C GLU A 93 -2.05 -12.77 -22.54
N ARG A 94 -0.85 -12.51 -22.00
CA ARG A 94 0.03 -13.55 -21.47
C ARG A 94 -0.57 -14.26 -20.28
N VAL A 95 -1.20 -13.49 -19.38
CA VAL A 95 -1.86 -14.03 -18.17
C VAL A 95 -3.08 -14.86 -18.58
N SER A 96 -3.86 -14.44 -19.57
CA SER A 96 -5.03 -15.19 -20.04
C SER A 96 -4.69 -16.55 -20.63
N LYS A 97 -3.45 -16.73 -21.14
CA LYS A 97 -2.95 -17.99 -21.69
C LYS A 97 -2.43 -18.96 -20.62
N ILE A 98 -2.37 -18.57 -19.36
CA ILE A 98 -1.99 -19.48 -18.26
C ILE A 98 -3.09 -20.53 -18.09
N PRO A 99 -2.79 -21.83 -18.17
CA PRO A 99 -3.78 -22.89 -18.03
C PRO A 99 -4.56 -22.76 -16.71
N GLY A 100 -5.88 -22.81 -16.80
CA GLY A 100 -6.79 -22.67 -15.67
C GLY A 100 -7.21 -21.25 -15.32
N VAL A 101 -6.70 -20.22 -16.02
CA VAL A 101 -7.21 -18.84 -15.88
C VAL A 101 -8.42 -18.65 -16.78
N ASP A 102 -9.54 -18.24 -16.21
CA ASP A 102 -10.81 -18.04 -16.94
C ASP A 102 -11.02 -16.58 -17.35
N LEU A 103 -10.61 -15.62 -16.49
CA LEU A 103 -10.88 -14.19 -16.68
C LEU A 103 -9.73 -13.33 -16.23
N VAL A 104 -9.31 -12.39 -17.09
CA VAL A 104 -8.29 -11.38 -16.73
C VAL A 104 -8.91 -9.99 -16.87
N LEU A 105 -8.82 -9.19 -15.81
CA LEU A 105 -9.37 -7.82 -15.78
C LEU A 105 -8.26 -6.80 -15.56
N GLY A 106 -8.14 -5.86 -16.47
CA GLY A 106 -7.28 -4.70 -16.39
C GLY A 106 -7.76 -3.67 -15.36
N SER A 107 -7.01 -2.57 -15.27
CA SER A 107 -7.25 -1.54 -14.23
C SER A 107 -8.55 -0.75 -14.46
N ASN A 108 -9.00 -0.60 -15.71
CA ASN A 108 -10.22 0.12 -16.02
C ASN A 108 -11.49 -0.73 -15.79
N GLU A 109 -11.36 -2.03 -15.94
CA GLU A 109 -12.45 -3.00 -15.92
C GLU A 109 -12.86 -3.45 -14.52
N LYS A 110 -12.02 -3.18 -13.52
CA LYS A 110 -12.22 -3.58 -12.10
C LYS A 110 -13.57 -3.17 -11.53
N ALA A 111 -14.08 -1.99 -11.90
CA ALA A 111 -15.36 -1.49 -11.39
C ALA A 111 -16.55 -2.35 -11.86
N ASN A 112 -16.41 -3.03 -12.99
CA ASN A 112 -17.44 -3.85 -13.60
C ASN A 112 -17.19 -5.36 -13.41
N LEU A 113 -16.42 -5.75 -12.38
CA LEU A 113 -16.07 -7.13 -12.08
C LEU A 113 -17.26 -8.08 -12.19
N ILE A 114 -18.39 -7.74 -11.57
CA ILE A 114 -19.56 -8.62 -11.49
C ILE A 114 -20.15 -8.88 -12.88
N GLN A 115 -20.22 -7.86 -13.73
CA GLN A 115 -20.71 -8.02 -15.09
C GLN A 115 -19.81 -8.98 -15.90
N TYR A 116 -18.49 -8.73 -15.90
CA TYR A 116 -17.55 -9.59 -16.63
C TYR A 116 -17.52 -11.01 -16.09
N LEU A 117 -17.63 -11.17 -14.77
CA LEU A 117 -17.71 -12.49 -14.13
C LEU A 117 -18.97 -13.24 -14.58
N ASN A 118 -20.12 -12.58 -14.54
CA ASN A 118 -21.39 -13.19 -14.96
C ASN A 118 -21.33 -13.68 -16.42
N ASP A 119 -20.88 -12.81 -17.33
CA ASP A 119 -20.77 -13.14 -18.76
C ASP A 119 -19.80 -14.30 -19.02
N ALA A 120 -18.63 -14.28 -18.35
CA ALA A 120 -17.64 -15.34 -18.50
C ALA A 120 -18.08 -16.67 -17.84
N PHE A 121 -18.85 -16.61 -16.75
CA PHE A 121 -19.40 -17.78 -16.07
C PHE A 121 -20.47 -18.47 -16.90
N ILE A 122 -21.35 -17.71 -17.56
CA ILE A 122 -22.35 -18.24 -18.50
C ILE A 122 -21.65 -18.96 -19.66
N ASP A 123 -20.65 -18.34 -20.28
CA ASP A 123 -19.91 -18.93 -21.40
C ASP A 123 -19.19 -20.24 -21.00
N ARG A 124 -18.62 -20.28 -19.79
CA ARG A 124 -18.00 -21.50 -19.28
C ARG A 124 -19.03 -22.63 -19.12
N THR A 125 -20.19 -22.32 -18.57
CA THR A 125 -21.28 -23.29 -18.39
C THR A 125 -21.84 -23.80 -19.71
N ALA A 126 -21.87 -22.95 -20.73
CA ALA A 126 -22.31 -23.29 -22.09
C ALA A 126 -21.24 -24.08 -22.90
N GLY A 127 -20.03 -24.25 -22.37
CA GLY A 127 -18.92 -24.90 -23.07
C GLY A 127 -18.31 -24.05 -24.20
N THR A 128 -18.66 -22.76 -24.27
CA THR A 128 -18.16 -21.77 -25.26
C THR A 128 -17.00 -20.94 -24.70
N ALA A 129 -16.52 -21.29 -23.50
CA ALA A 129 -15.51 -20.52 -22.80
C ALA A 129 -14.20 -20.43 -23.59
N GLN A 130 -13.85 -19.22 -23.98
CA GLN A 130 -12.50 -18.86 -24.42
C GLN A 130 -11.80 -18.14 -23.26
N HIS A 131 -10.45 -18.23 -23.18
CA HIS A 131 -9.67 -17.43 -22.24
C HIS A 131 -9.93 -15.95 -22.49
N LYS A 132 -10.66 -15.31 -21.58
CA LYS A 132 -11.07 -13.91 -21.75
C LYS A 132 -10.15 -12.97 -21.01
N TYR A 133 -9.71 -11.94 -21.69
CA TYR A 133 -9.10 -10.79 -21.04
C TYR A 133 -9.72 -9.49 -21.53
N TYR A 134 -9.89 -8.59 -20.60
CA TYR A 134 -10.39 -7.26 -20.84
C TYR A 134 -9.40 -6.26 -20.26
N SER A 135 -8.78 -5.48 -21.11
CA SER A 135 -7.88 -4.40 -20.73
C SER A 135 -7.88 -3.33 -21.81
N VAL A 136 -7.77 -2.09 -21.39
CA VAL A 136 -7.64 -0.95 -22.29
C VAL A 136 -6.22 -0.43 -22.28
N ARG A 137 -5.86 0.36 -23.30
CA ARG A 137 -4.53 1.03 -23.32
C ARG A 137 -4.45 2.02 -22.17
N THR A 138 -3.24 2.27 -21.69
CA THR A 138 -2.94 3.17 -20.55
C THR A 138 -3.70 4.50 -20.63
N LYS A 139 -3.75 5.15 -21.79
CA LYS A 139 -4.43 6.44 -21.99
C LYS A 139 -5.95 6.37 -21.85
N ASP A 140 -6.50 5.19 -21.97
CA ASP A 140 -7.95 4.93 -21.93
C ASP A 140 -8.41 4.45 -20.55
N ILE A 141 -7.49 4.31 -19.58
CA ILE A 141 -7.80 4.00 -18.18
C ILE A 141 -8.35 5.26 -17.51
N LYS A 142 -9.67 5.34 -17.37
CA LYS A 142 -10.37 6.53 -16.82
C LYS A 142 -11.22 6.23 -15.60
N THR A 143 -11.61 4.97 -15.40
CA THR A 143 -12.48 4.58 -14.30
C THR A 143 -11.74 4.65 -12.96
N PHE A 144 -12.32 5.33 -11.98
CA PHE A 144 -11.90 5.25 -10.59
C PHE A 144 -12.78 4.24 -9.86
N GLN A 145 -12.20 3.16 -9.37
CA GLN A 145 -12.89 2.24 -8.49
C GLN A 145 -12.68 2.69 -7.04
N ALA A 146 -13.76 3.12 -6.40
CA ALA A 146 -13.75 3.39 -4.97
C ALA A 146 -13.41 2.11 -4.19
N SER A 147 -12.58 2.21 -3.21
CA SER A 147 -12.26 1.09 -2.32
C SER A 147 -11.85 1.53 -0.92
N CYS A 148 -12.43 0.86 0.07
CA CYS A 148 -12.03 0.93 1.46
C CYS A 148 -11.93 -0.50 1.98
N SER A 149 -10.81 -0.87 2.59
CA SER A 149 -10.68 -2.22 3.15
C SER A 149 -11.55 -2.36 4.39
N ARG A 150 -12.14 -3.54 4.58
CA ARG A 150 -13.09 -3.82 5.67
C ARG A 150 -12.80 -5.16 6.35
N GLY A 151 -13.24 -5.31 7.57
CA GLY A 151 -13.56 -6.58 8.24
C GLY A 151 -12.42 -7.37 8.88
N ASN A 152 -11.24 -7.54 8.29
CA ASN A 152 -10.22 -8.47 8.80
C ASN A 152 -8.95 -7.81 9.35
N ARG A 153 -8.88 -6.50 9.37
CA ARG A 153 -7.74 -5.74 9.88
C ARG A 153 -8.20 -4.60 10.76
N THR A 154 -7.38 -4.27 11.74
CA THR A 154 -7.59 -3.15 12.66
C THR A 154 -7.57 -1.80 11.93
N ARG A 155 -6.75 -1.69 10.86
CA ARG A 155 -6.61 -0.46 10.08
C ARG A 155 -7.34 -0.57 8.75
N TYR A 156 -8.18 0.42 8.44
CA TYR A 156 -8.84 0.56 7.15
C TYR A 156 -7.94 1.26 6.15
N PHE A 157 -7.93 0.81 4.90
CA PHE A 157 -7.21 1.45 3.81
C PHE A 157 -8.21 2.10 2.86
N LEU A 158 -8.29 3.43 2.92
CA LEU A 158 -9.17 4.23 2.05
C LEU A 158 -8.40 4.67 0.81
N LYS A 159 -8.84 4.22 -0.36
CA LYS A 159 -8.27 4.62 -1.65
C LYS A 159 -8.78 6.01 -2.00
N VAL A 160 -7.89 7.00 -1.95
CA VAL A 160 -8.22 8.40 -2.26
C VAL A 160 -7.80 8.83 -3.66
N GLN A 161 -6.86 8.10 -4.30
CA GLN A 161 -6.30 8.45 -5.59
C GLN A 161 -5.79 7.19 -6.31
N ASP A 162 -5.77 7.19 -7.65
CA ASP A 162 -5.20 6.13 -8.48
C ASP A 162 -4.48 6.71 -9.71
N GLY A 163 -3.52 5.95 -10.27
CA GLY A 163 -2.70 6.40 -11.39
C GLY A 163 -1.62 7.41 -11.00
N CYS A 164 -0.75 7.80 -11.95
CA CYS A 164 0.33 8.74 -11.70
C CYS A 164 0.75 9.48 -12.97
N ASN A 165 1.04 10.79 -12.85
CA ASN A 165 1.48 11.65 -13.95
C ASN A 165 2.99 11.92 -13.96
N TYR A 166 3.79 11.23 -13.12
CA TYR A 166 5.23 11.52 -13.01
C TYR A 166 6.08 10.86 -14.09
N PHE A 167 5.75 9.64 -14.48
CA PHE A 167 6.53 8.89 -15.45
C PHE A 167 8.04 8.84 -15.13
N CYS A 168 8.37 8.58 -13.85
CA CYS A 168 9.75 8.39 -13.43
C CYS A 168 10.42 7.32 -14.30
N THR A 169 11.71 7.49 -14.62
CA THR A 169 12.41 6.67 -15.64
C THR A 169 12.38 5.16 -15.38
N TYR A 170 12.26 4.75 -14.13
CA TYR A 170 12.27 3.34 -13.70
C TYR A 170 10.86 2.74 -13.48
N CYS A 171 9.79 3.56 -13.54
CA CYS A 171 8.49 3.19 -13.00
C CYS A 171 7.52 2.67 -14.07
N THR A 172 6.90 1.53 -13.80
CA THR A 172 5.87 0.92 -14.67
C THR A 172 4.44 1.27 -14.24
N ILE A 173 4.27 1.91 -13.10
CA ILE A 173 2.94 2.17 -12.52
C ILE A 173 2.04 3.05 -13.40
N PRO A 174 2.53 4.15 -14.04
CA PRO A 174 1.68 4.91 -14.96
C PRO A 174 1.12 4.04 -16.10
N TYR A 175 1.90 3.08 -16.57
CA TYR A 175 1.47 2.16 -17.65
C TYR A 175 0.44 1.13 -17.15
N ALA A 176 0.55 0.71 -15.88
CA ALA A 176 -0.36 -0.27 -15.30
C ALA A 176 -1.67 0.35 -14.78
N ARG A 177 -1.62 1.60 -14.30
CA ARG A 177 -2.74 2.24 -13.62
C ARG A 177 -3.28 3.49 -14.29
N GLY A 178 -2.62 3.96 -15.35
CA GLY A 178 -3.03 5.16 -16.09
C GLY A 178 -2.65 6.46 -15.40
N PHE A 179 -3.26 7.55 -15.88
CA PHE A 179 -3.08 8.88 -15.34
C PHE A 179 -3.77 9.04 -13.99
N SER A 180 -3.32 10.06 -13.24
CA SER A 180 -3.88 10.38 -11.93
C SER A 180 -5.37 10.70 -12.02
N ARG A 181 -6.14 10.14 -11.11
CA ARG A 181 -7.57 10.37 -10.96
C ARG A 181 -8.03 10.11 -9.53
N ASN A 182 -9.09 10.78 -9.13
CA ASN A 182 -9.62 10.72 -7.78
C ASN A 182 -11.15 10.89 -7.79
N PRO A 183 -11.86 10.44 -6.75
CA PRO A 183 -13.27 10.75 -6.53
C PRO A 183 -13.39 12.11 -5.82
N SER A 184 -14.61 12.60 -5.61
CA SER A 184 -14.87 13.81 -4.84
C SER A 184 -14.58 13.63 -3.34
N ILE A 185 -14.27 14.73 -2.65
CA ILE A 185 -14.10 14.76 -1.18
C ILE A 185 -15.36 14.19 -0.50
N ALA A 186 -16.55 14.60 -0.94
CA ALA A 186 -17.81 14.13 -0.35
C ALA A 186 -17.94 12.59 -0.40
N SER A 187 -17.54 11.97 -1.51
CA SER A 187 -17.54 10.50 -1.63
C SER A 187 -16.55 9.81 -0.69
N LEU A 188 -15.40 10.42 -0.43
CA LEU A 188 -14.38 9.87 0.48
C LEU A 188 -14.78 10.04 1.94
N VAL A 189 -15.40 11.17 2.29
CA VAL A 189 -15.97 11.41 3.61
C VAL A 189 -17.05 10.37 3.92
N ALA A 190 -17.99 10.14 3.00
CA ALA A 190 -19.03 9.12 3.18
C ALA A 190 -18.44 7.71 3.42
N GLN A 191 -17.38 7.33 2.69
CA GLN A 191 -16.69 6.04 2.93
C GLN A 191 -15.98 5.99 4.29
N ALA A 192 -15.46 7.11 4.77
CA ALA A 192 -14.84 7.19 6.11
C ALA A 192 -15.90 7.11 7.22
N GLU A 193 -17.07 7.72 7.02
CA GLU A 193 -18.24 7.62 7.93
C GLU A 193 -18.78 6.18 7.97
N GLU A 194 -18.87 5.50 6.83
CA GLU A 194 -19.22 4.07 6.79
C GLU A 194 -18.21 3.22 7.59
N ALA A 195 -16.89 3.48 7.42
CA ALA A 195 -15.87 2.79 8.18
C ALA A 195 -15.98 3.05 9.69
N ALA A 196 -16.31 4.28 10.08
CA ALA A 196 -16.57 4.64 11.47
C ALA A 196 -17.78 3.88 12.04
N ALA A 197 -18.89 3.82 11.29
CA ALA A 197 -20.10 3.08 11.66
C ALA A 197 -19.86 1.58 11.83
N GLU A 198 -18.90 1.01 11.10
CA GLU A 198 -18.44 -0.38 11.24
C GLU A 198 -17.48 -0.59 12.43
N GLY A 199 -17.18 0.44 13.23
CA GLY A 199 -16.27 0.39 14.36
C GLY A 199 -14.80 0.60 14.03
N GLY A 200 -14.49 1.07 12.82
CA GLY A 200 -13.13 1.45 12.42
C GLY A 200 -12.60 2.59 13.27
N LYS A 201 -11.37 2.49 13.75
CA LYS A 201 -10.72 3.52 14.59
C LYS A 201 -9.57 4.22 13.88
N GLU A 202 -8.90 3.54 12.96
CA GLU A 202 -7.80 4.10 12.19
C GLU A 202 -8.01 3.88 10.68
N ILE A 203 -7.89 4.95 9.89
CA ILE A 203 -7.91 4.94 8.43
C ILE A 203 -6.54 5.39 7.89
N VAL A 204 -5.99 4.61 6.98
CA VAL A 204 -4.78 4.97 6.21
C VAL A 204 -5.23 5.41 4.81
N LEU A 205 -4.99 6.68 4.49
CA LEU A 205 -5.20 7.18 3.13
C LEU A 205 -4.21 6.51 2.18
N THR A 206 -4.69 5.90 1.13
CA THR A 206 -3.85 5.15 0.19
C THR A 206 -4.13 5.52 -1.26
N GLY A 207 -3.09 5.43 -2.08
CA GLY A 207 -3.13 5.73 -3.50
C GLY A 207 -1.80 5.36 -4.15
N VAL A 208 -1.61 5.80 -5.37
CA VAL A 208 -0.35 5.67 -6.11
C VAL A 208 0.55 6.88 -5.86
N ASN A 209 -0.01 8.07 -6.03
CA ASN A 209 0.60 9.36 -5.73
C ASN A 209 -0.49 10.27 -5.18
N ILE A 210 -0.74 10.17 -3.89
CA ILE A 210 -1.90 10.82 -3.25
C ILE A 210 -1.85 12.35 -3.32
N GLY A 211 -0.65 12.94 -3.45
CA GLY A 211 -0.48 14.38 -3.65
C GLY A 211 -1.07 14.89 -4.97
N HIS A 212 -1.29 14.02 -5.96
CA HIS A 212 -2.04 14.33 -7.18
C HIS A 212 -3.57 14.26 -7.01
N PHE A 213 -4.06 14.25 -5.79
CA PHE A 213 -5.50 14.38 -5.54
C PHE A 213 -5.99 15.72 -6.09
N GLY A 214 -7.14 15.68 -6.76
CA GLY A 214 -7.76 16.87 -7.39
C GLY A 214 -7.57 16.98 -8.90
N GLU A 215 -6.72 16.17 -9.52
CA GLU A 215 -6.50 16.19 -10.98
C GLU A 215 -7.78 16.04 -11.80
N THR A 216 -8.77 15.34 -11.29
CA THR A 216 -10.07 15.13 -11.99
C THR A 216 -11.23 15.93 -11.40
N THR A 217 -11.15 16.37 -10.15
CA THR A 217 -12.23 17.07 -9.44
C THR A 217 -11.93 18.55 -9.16
N HIS A 218 -10.68 18.98 -9.39
CA HIS A 218 -10.19 20.34 -9.05
C HIS A 218 -10.28 20.70 -7.57
N GLU A 219 -10.47 19.71 -6.70
CA GLU A 219 -10.37 19.84 -5.25
C GLU A 219 -8.91 19.75 -4.81
N LYS A 220 -8.56 20.19 -3.60
CA LYS A 220 -7.19 20.11 -3.08
C LYS A 220 -7.06 18.98 -2.07
N PHE A 221 -5.87 18.37 -1.99
CA PHE A 221 -5.59 17.32 -1.00
C PHE A 221 -5.73 17.85 0.44
N ILE A 222 -5.33 19.08 0.70
CA ILE A 222 -5.50 19.70 2.03
C ILE A 222 -6.99 19.83 2.41
N ASP A 223 -7.88 20.12 1.45
CA ASP A 223 -9.32 20.21 1.73
C ASP A 223 -9.91 18.83 2.06
N LEU A 224 -9.42 17.77 1.41
CA LEU A 224 -9.76 16.38 1.79
C LEU A 224 -9.32 16.08 3.22
N VAL A 225 -8.07 16.44 3.57
CA VAL A 225 -7.52 16.21 4.91
C VAL A 225 -8.35 16.95 5.96
N LYS A 226 -8.69 18.23 5.73
CA LYS A 226 -9.55 19.04 6.60
C LYS A 226 -10.97 18.47 6.73
N ALA A 227 -11.52 17.90 5.66
CA ALA A 227 -12.83 17.29 5.68
C ALA A 227 -12.85 15.97 6.46
N LEU A 228 -11.85 15.11 6.25
CA LEU A 228 -11.70 13.85 6.97
C LEU A 228 -11.43 14.04 8.47
N ASP A 229 -10.70 15.10 8.84
CA ASP A 229 -10.44 15.42 10.25
C ASP A 229 -11.74 15.64 11.06
N LYS A 230 -12.84 16.01 10.39
CA LYS A 230 -14.15 16.24 11.00
C LYS A 230 -15.00 14.97 11.14
N VAL A 231 -14.60 13.86 10.53
CA VAL A 231 -15.35 12.60 10.58
C VAL A 231 -15.34 12.06 12.00
N GLU A 232 -16.49 12.02 12.64
CA GLU A 232 -16.67 11.47 13.98
C GLU A 232 -16.50 9.94 13.96
N GLY A 233 -16.05 9.37 15.09
CA GLY A 233 -15.82 7.93 15.24
C GLY A 233 -14.43 7.48 14.81
N ILE A 234 -13.84 8.03 13.73
CA ILE A 234 -12.45 7.77 13.39
C ILE A 234 -11.52 8.58 14.30
N LYS A 235 -10.67 7.86 15.02
CA LYS A 235 -9.73 8.44 16.00
C LYS A 235 -8.39 8.80 15.34
N ARG A 236 -7.99 8.07 14.28
CA ARG A 236 -6.69 8.23 13.64
C ARG A 236 -6.80 8.16 12.13
N PHE A 237 -6.21 9.17 11.48
CA PHE A 237 -5.89 9.13 10.06
C PHE A 237 -4.39 9.10 9.86
N ARG A 238 -3.92 8.32 8.88
CA ARG A 238 -2.52 8.32 8.45
C ARG A 238 -2.43 8.59 6.97
N ILE A 239 -1.51 9.46 6.60
CA ILE A 239 -1.17 9.72 5.21
C ILE A 239 -0.15 8.67 4.78
N SER A 240 -0.42 7.92 3.70
CA SER A 240 0.58 7.04 3.11
C SER A 240 1.56 7.82 2.25
N SER A 241 2.24 7.17 1.32
CA SER A 241 3.30 7.75 0.49
C SER A 241 2.85 9.06 -0.21
N LEU A 242 3.53 10.16 0.09
CA LEU A 242 3.27 11.50 -0.45
C LEU A 242 4.58 12.08 -0.98
N GLU A 243 4.61 12.44 -2.26
CA GLU A 243 5.81 12.96 -2.93
C GLU A 243 6.26 14.29 -2.32
N PRO A 244 7.57 14.51 -2.13
CA PRO A 244 8.09 15.67 -1.41
C PRO A 244 7.65 17.03 -1.99
N ASP A 245 7.59 17.14 -3.32
CA ASP A 245 7.17 18.33 -4.05
C ASP A 245 5.66 18.59 -4.02
N LEU A 246 4.88 17.62 -3.53
CA LEU A 246 3.42 17.70 -3.35
C LEU A 246 3.02 17.84 -1.87
N ILE A 247 3.99 17.98 -0.98
CA ILE A 247 3.75 18.28 0.44
C ILE A 247 3.79 19.80 0.62
N ASP A 248 2.63 20.42 0.76
CA ASP A 248 2.54 21.83 1.10
C ASP A 248 2.86 22.06 2.59
N ASP A 249 3.47 23.19 2.91
CA ASP A 249 3.78 23.56 4.30
C ASP A 249 2.49 23.76 5.11
N GLU A 250 1.39 24.20 4.47
CA GLU A 250 0.06 24.27 5.06
C GLU A 250 -0.43 22.88 5.51
N LEU A 251 -0.18 21.83 4.72
CA LEU A 251 -0.54 20.45 5.09
C LEU A 251 0.22 19.99 6.35
N ILE A 252 1.51 20.29 6.43
CA ILE A 252 2.34 19.94 7.59
C ILE A 252 1.83 20.68 8.84
N ALA A 253 1.58 21.99 8.72
CA ALA A 253 1.05 22.80 9.81
C ALA A 253 -0.33 22.30 10.28
N PHE A 254 -1.23 21.97 9.34
CA PHE A 254 -2.53 21.40 9.68
C PHE A 254 -2.40 20.07 10.42
N CYS A 255 -1.55 19.15 9.96
CA CYS A 255 -1.35 17.87 10.62
C CYS A 255 -0.80 18.01 12.05
N ALA A 256 0.01 19.04 12.30
CA ALA A 256 0.54 19.32 13.63
C ALA A 256 -0.54 19.77 14.64
N GLU A 257 -1.63 20.39 14.18
CA GLU A 257 -2.74 20.87 15.01
C GLU A 257 -3.97 19.94 14.95
N SER A 258 -3.96 18.95 14.05
CA SER A 258 -5.08 18.06 13.81
C SER A 258 -5.39 17.16 15.00
N ARG A 259 -6.69 16.96 15.28
CA ARG A 259 -7.13 15.99 16.30
C ARG A 259 -6.90 14.53 15.90
N ALA A 260 -6.88 14.23 14.60
CA ALA A 260 -6.95 12.86 14.11
C ALA A 260 -5.83 12.48 13.11
N PHE A 261 -5.19 13.42 12.45
CA PHE A 261 -4.03 13.12 11.60
C PHE A 261 -2.79 12.87 12.46
N MET A 262 -2.32 11.64 12.44
CA MET A 262 -1.25 11.18 13.30
C MET A 262 0.13 11.71 12.87
N PRO A 263 1.06 11.96 13.81
CA PRO A 263 2.42 12.39 13.53
C PRO A 263 3.24 11.27 12.92
N HIS A 264 2.88 10.89 11.70
CA HIS A 264 3.48 9.82 10.91
C HIS A 264 3.46 10.19 9.44
N PHE A 265 4.63 10.28 8.83
CA PHE A 265 4.79 10.58 7.41
C PHE A 265 5.57 9.48 6.72
N HIS A 266 5.16 9.15 5.50
CA HIS A 266 5.89 8.28 4.60
C HIS A 266 6.19 9.06 3.32
N ILE A 267 7.48 9.39 3.11
CA ILE A 267 7.92 10.31 2.06
C ILE A 267 8.95 9.61 1.18
N PRO A 268 8.67 9.34 -0.10
CA PRO A 268 9.60 8.66 -1.00
C PRO A 268 10.72 9.59 -1.45
N LEU A 269 11.93 9.37 -0.97
CA LEU A 269 13.13 10.08 -1.42
C LEU A 269 13.72 9.48 -2.70
N GLN A 270 13.72 8.17 -2.80
CA GLN A 270 14.33 7.34 -3.84
C GLN A 270 15.87 7.39 -3.85
N SER A 271 16.51 8.55 -3.80
CA SER A 271 17.96 8.72 -3.68
C SER A 271 18.30 10.02 -2.96
N GLY A 272 19.33 10.02 -2.13
CA GLY A 272 19.90 11.21 -1.50
C GLY A 272 21.00 11.86 -2.35
N SER A 273 21.04 11.59 -3.67
CA SER A 273 21.95 12.25 -4.62
C SER A 273 21.15 12.94 -5.71
N ASP A 274 21.34 14.26 -5.87
CA ASP A 274 20.63 15.06 -6.89
C ASP A 274 20.96 14.59 -8.31
N ALA A 275 22.18 14.09 -8.55
CA ALA A 275 22.54 13.50 -9.84
C ALA A 275 21.66 12.29 -10.17
N VAL A 276 21.40 11.42 -9.20
CA VAL A 276 20.53 10.24 -9.37
C VAL A 276 19.06 10.65 -9.46
N LEU A 277 18.58 11.58 -8.63
CA LEU A 277 17.21 12.11 -8.69
C LEU A 277 16.90 12.69 -10.08
N LYS A 278 17.84 13.42 -10.67
CA LYS A 278 17.71 13.93 -12.04
C LYS A 278 17.63 12.82 -13.09
N LEU A 279 18.42 11.76 -12.96
CA LEU A 279 18.34 10.56 -13.83
C LEU A 279 17.02 9.81 -13.67
N MET A 280 16.44 9.82 -12.48
CA MET A 280 15.14 9.24 -12.18
C MET A 280 13.96 10.10 -12.67
N HIS A 281 14.19 11.32 -13.17
CA HIS A 281 13.19 12.35 -13.49
C HIS A 281 12.32 12.70 -12.27
N ARG A 282 12.95 12.84 -11.09
CA ARG A 282 12.24 13.33 -9.89
C ARG A 282 12.05 14.84 -10.01
N ARG A 283 10.97 15.36 -9.42
CA ARG A 283 10.55 16.77 -9.47
C ARG A 283 11.01 17.57 -8.24
N TYR A 284 11.90 17.00 -7.47
CA TYR A 284 12.50 17.59 -6.28
C TYR A 284 13.99 17.23 -6.21
N ASP A 285 14.71 17.95 -5.39
CA ASP A 285 16.09 17.72 -5.03
C ASP A 285 16.24 17.39 -3.54
N THR A 286 17.47 17.15 -3.11
CA THR A 286 17.79 16.85 -1.71
C THR A 286 17.50 18.04 -0.79
N ALA A 287 17.67 19.27 -1.26
CA ALA A 287 17.41 20.50 -0.48
C ALA A 287 15.93 20.64 -0.13
N LEU A 288 15.02 20.47 -1.12
CA LEU A 288 13.58 20.47 -0.88
C LEU A 288 13.18 19.36 0.10
N PHE A 289 13.73 18.16 -0.11
CA PHE A 289 13.44 17.03 0.78
C PHE A 289 13.85 17.33 2.23
N ALA A 290 15.09 17.81 2.44
CA ALA A 290 15.58 18.17 3.78
C ALA A 290 14.70 19.23 4.43
N HIS A 291 14.33 20.29 3.69
CA HIS A 291 13.42 21.33 4.18
C HIS A 291 12.09 20.74 4.72
N LYS A 292 11.46 19.80 3.99
CA LYS A 292 10.21 19.18 4.44
C LYS A 292 10.41 18.37 5.72
N ILE A 293 11.48 17.59 5.80
CA ILE A 293 11.82 16.81 7.00
C ILE A 293 12.04 17.71 8.21
N GLU A 294 12.83 18.78 8.04
CA GLU A 294 13.11 19.74 9.10
C GLU A 294 11.85 20.46 9.58
N LEU A 295 10.97 20.86 8.65
CA LEU A 295 9.70 21.51 8.99
C LEU A 295 8.77 20.56 9.77
N ILE A 296 8.66 19.29 9.33
CA ILE A 296 7.90 18.26 10.06
C ILE A 296 8.45 18.12 11.48
N LYS A 297 9.77 17.97 11.64
CA LYS A 297 10.40 17.80 12.95
C LYS A 297 10.30 19.04 13.83
N LYS A 298 10.31 20.23 13.23
CA LYS A 298 10.11 21.49 13.96
C LYS A 298 8.71 21.61 14.54
N LEU A 299 7.67 21.24 13.77
CA LEU A 299 6.27 21.35 14.19
C LEU A 299 5.80 20.14 14.97
N MET A 300 6.33 18.95 14.67
CA MET A 300 6.00 17.66 15.28
C MET A 300 7.29 16.90 15.63
N PRO A 301 7.99 17.22 16.74
CA PRO A 301 9.26 16.57 17.12
C PRO A 301 9.15 15.06 17.24
N ASP A 302 8.01 14.58 17.71
CA ASP A 302 7.68 13.16 17.91
C ASP A 302 7.26 12.44 16.62
N ALA A 303 7.21 13.10 15.47
CA ALA A 303 6.74 12.49 14.23
C ALA A 303 7.67 11.35 13.77
N PHE A 304 7.07 10.21 13.43
CA PHE A 304 7.75 9.14 12.70
C PHE A 304 7.84 9.50 11.22
N ILE A 305 9.04 9.44 10.66
CA ILE A 305 9.26 9.70 9.23
C ILE A 305 9.90 8.47 8.58
N GLY A 306 9.10 7.75 7.78
CA GLY A 306 9.55 6.66 6.93
C GLY A 306 9.94 7.17 5.54
N VAL A 307 11.03 6.65 4.99
CA VAL A 307 11.59 7.12 3.72
C VAL A 307 11.86 5.95 2.79
N ASP A 308 11.33 5.99 1.57
CA ASP A 308 11.67 5.01 0.54
C ASP A 308 12.99 5.37 -0.13
N VAL A 309 13.90 4.39 -0.24
CA VAL A 309 15.21 4.55 -0.87
C VAL A 309 15.47 3.38 -1.82
N MET A 310 15.80 3.70 -3.06
CA MET A 310 16.17 2.72 -4.07
C MET A 310 17.70 2.66 -4.20
N VAL A 311 18.26 1.46 -4.21
CA VAL A 311 19.69 1.24 -4.39
C VAL A 311 19.98 0.54 -5.70
N GLY A 312 21.09 0.93 -6.35
CA GLY A 312 21.55 0.28 -7.56
C GLY A 312 20.74 0.66 -8.79
N SER A 313 20.11 1.82 -8.81
CA SER A 313 19.51 2.36 -10.04
C SER A 313 20.55 2.58 -11.10
N ARG A 314 20.13 2.54 -12.38
CA ARG A 314 21.05 2.88 -13.45
C ARG A 314 21.56 4.31 -13.29
N GLY A 315 22.85 4.51 -13.47
CA GLY A 315 23.53 5.79 -13.26
C GLY A 315 23.99 6.06 -11.83
N GLU A 316 23.64 5.21 -10.85
CA GLU A 316 24.08 5.35 -9.45
C GLU A 316 25.53 4.90 -9.29
N LYS A 317 26.49 5.78 -9.59
CA LYS A 317 27.91 5.55 -9.37
C LYS A 317 28.25 5.42 -7.89
N PRO A 318 29.44 4.88 -7.52
CA PRO A 318 29.82 4.73 -6.11
C PRO A 318 29.79 6.02 -5.32
N GLU A 319 30.26 7.13 -5.90
CA GLU A 319 30.25 8.46 -5.29
C GLU A 319 28.81 8.94 -5.00
N PHE A 320 27.86 8.72 -5.90
CA PHE A 320 26.46 9.10 -5.73
C PHE A 320 25.75 8.28 -4.64
N PHE A 321 26.13 7.00 -4.51
CA PHE A 321 25.65 6.20 -3.39
C PHE A 321 26.20 6.72 -2.05
N GLU A 322 27.46 7.12 -2.01
CA GLU A 322 28.05 7.66 -0.77
C GLU A 322 27.38 9.01 -0.39
N ASP A 323 27.12 9.90 -1.38
CA ASP A 323 26.33 11.12 -1.15
C ASP A 323 24.96 10.80 -0.55
N CYS A 324 24.26 9.79 -1.10
CA CYS A 324 22.98 9.32 -0.60
C CYS A 324 23.06 8.80 0.84
N TYR A 325 24.09 8.01 1.14
CA TYR A 325 24.30 7.46 2.47
C TYR A 325 24.57 8.57 3.50
N GLN A 326 25.44 9.51 3.19
CA GLN A 326 25.78 10.65 4.07
C GLN A 326 24.56 11.55 4.27
N PHE A 327 23.82 11.85 3.22
CA PHE A 327 22.59 12.65 3.30
C PHE A 327 21.58 12.02 4.27
N LEU A 328 21.29 10.71 4.11
CA LEU A 328 20.37 9.98 4.97
C LEU A 328 20.88 9.82 6.42
N ALA A 329 22.19 9.71 6.61
CA ALA A 329 22.78 9.60 7.94
C ALA A 329 22.52 10.86 8.78
N HIS A 330 22.58 12.04 8.14
CA HIS A 330 22.43 13.33 8.84
C HIS A 330 20.96 13.76 9.02
N LEU A 331 20.03 13.26 8.19
CA LEU A 331 18.63 13.65 8.31
C LEU A 331 17.94 13.02 9.54
N PRO A 332 17.05 13.75 10.24
CA PRO A 332 16.28 13.23 11.37
C PRO A 332 15.06 12.38 10.92
N VAL A 333 15.30 11.42 10.02
CA VAL A 333 14.31 10.42 9.58
C VAL A 333 14.37 9.20 10.50
N THR A 334 13.26 8.47 10.60
CA THR A 334 13.12 7.35 11.55
C THR A 334 13.44 6.01 10.94
N GLN A 335 12.95 5.74 9.74
CA GLN A 335 13.08 4.43 9.10
C GLN A 335 13.33 4.56 7.60
N LEU A 336 14.19 3.71 7.05
CA LEU A 336 14.42 3.62 5.62
C LEU A 336 13.80 2.32 5.09
N HIS A 337 12.95 2.45 4.09
CA HIS A 337 12.47 1.32 3.29
C HIS A 337 13.37 1.17 2.07
N VAL A 338 14.30 0.23 2.15
CA VAL A 338 15.35 0.05 1.13
C VAL A 338 14.92 -0.96 0.09
N PHE A 339 14.92 -0.55 -1.17
CA PHE A 339 14.56 -1.39 -2.32
C PHE A 339 15.73 -1.52 -3.30
N PRO A 340 16.18 -2.74 -3.64
CA PRO A 340 17.08 -2.90 -4.77
C PRO A 340 16.35 -2.60 -6.08
N TYR A 341 16.99 -1.82 -6.95
CA TYR A 341 16.47 -1.52 -8.28
C TYR A 341 16.28 -2.80 -9.10
N SER A 342 15.13 -2.93 -9.72
CA SER A 342 14.78 -4.01 -10.64
C SER A 342 14.53 -3.44 -12.02
N GLU A 343 15.26 -3.89 -13.02
CA GLU A 343 15.04 -3.49 -14.41
C GLU A 343 13.65 -3.90 -14.89
N ARG A 344 13.00 -2.99 -15.61
CA ARG A 344 11.66 -3.24 -16.15
C ARG A 344 11.65 -2.98 -17.66
N PRO A 345 11.19 -3.93 -18.48
CA PRO A 345 10.99 -3.71 -19.91
C PRO A 345 10.12 -2.48 -20.18
N GLY A 346 10.48 -1.71 -21.20
CA GLY A 346 9.74 -0.52 -21.62
C GLY A 346 10.00 0.73 -20.78
N THR A 347 10.82 0.67 -19.73
CA THR A 347 11.20 1.85 -18.94
C THR A 347 12.37 2.59 -19.54
N SER A 348 12.36 3.92 -19.51
CA SER A 348 13.45 4.75 -20.05
C SER A 348 14.75 4.65 -19.26
N ALA A 349 14.71 4.18 -18.02
CA ALA A 349 15.92 3.90 -17.24
C ALA A 349 16.89 2.93 -17.93
N LEU A 350 16.40 2.03 -18.76
CA LEU A 350 17.24 1.06 -19.50
C LEU A 350 18.22 1.73 -20.48
N SER A 351 17.96 2.99 -20.88
CA SER A 351 18.88 3.76 -21.75
C SER A 351 20.05 4.39 -20.99
N ILE A 352 19.99 4.42 -19.64
CA ILE A 352 21.08 4.97 -18.82
C ILE A 352 22.25 3.98 -18.80
N PRO A 353 23.48 4.40 -19.21
CA PRO A 353 24.55 3.45 -19.53
C PRO A 353 25.18 2.77 -18.31
N TYR A 354 25.26 3.44 -17.16
CA TYR A 354 25.92 2.86 -15.98
C TYR A 354 24.99 1.88 -15.26
N VAL A 355 25.42 0.63 -15.15
CA VAL A 355 24.68 -0.45 -14.47
C VAL A 355 25.42 -0.87 -13.21
N VAL A 356 24.71 -0.93 -12.09
CA VAL A 356 25.25 -1.38 -10.80
C VAL A 356 25.19 -2.90 -10.75
N GLU A 357 26.30 -3.55 -10.40
CA GLU A 357 26.37 -5.01 -10.25
C GLU A 357 25.53 -5.49 -9.05
N GLU A 358 25.00 -6.71 -9.15
CA GLU A 358 24.14 -7.28 -8.09
C GLU A 358 24.87 -7.42 -6.74
N LYS A 359 26.18 -7.67 -6.74
CA LYS A 359 26.97 -7.68 -5.50
C LYS A 359 26.98 -6.32 -4.79
N ASP A 360 27.08 -5.24 -5.59
CA ASP A 360 27.11 -3.86 -5.07
C ASP A 360 25.73 -3.43 -4.59
N LYS A 361 24.65 -3.78 -5.31
CA LYS A 361 23.27 -3.56 -4.83
C LYS A 361 23.04 -4.22 -3.49
N LYS A 362 23.49 -5.46 -3.30
CA LYS A 362 23.40 -6.18 -2.02
C LYS A 362 24.18 -5.48 -0.90
N LEU A 363 25.40 -5.04 -1.20
CA LEU A 363 26.25 -4.32 -0.23
C LEU A 363 25.62 -2.98 0.19
N ARG A 364 25.16 -2.19 -0.80
CA ARG A 364 24.48 -0.90 -0.58
C ARG A 364 23.19 -1.09 0.24
N SER A 365 22.37 -2.08 -0.11
CA SER A 365 21.16 -2.43 0.65
C SER A 365 21.49 -2.76 2.10
N LYS A 366 22.51 -3.59 2.35
CA LYS A 366 22.94 -3.95 3.71
C LYS A 366 23.36 -2.73 4.52
N ARG A 367 24.13 -1.79 3.92
CA ARG A 367 24.56 -0.56 4.59
C ARG A 367 23.38 0.32 4.99
N LEU A 368 22.42 0.54 4.09
CA LEU A 368 21.25 1.37 4.38
C LEU A 368 20.26 0.69 5.35
N LEU A 369 20.11 -0.63 5.29
CA LEU A 369 19.30 -1.36 6.26
C LEU A 369 19.91 -1.25 7.68
N ALA A 370 21.22 -1.39 7.83
CA ALA A 370 21.88 -1.17 9.12
C ALA A 370 21.70 0.26 9.64
N LEU A 371 21.77 1.27 8.76
CA LEU A 371 21.46 2.66 9.11
C LEU A 371 20.00 2.82 9.55
N SER A 372 19.07 2.19 8.84
CA SER A 372 17.64 2.18 9.19
C SER A 372 17.38 1.58 10.56
N ASP A 373 18.02 0.45 10.87
CA ASP A 373 17.87 -0.21 12.17
C ASP A 373 18.35 0.69 13.30
N THR A 374 19.54 1.33 13.13
CA THR A 374 20.06 2.30 14.11
C THR A 374 19.09 3.45 14.32
N LYS A 375 18.65 4.12 13.24
CA LYS A 375 17.73 5.26 13.33
C LYS A 375 16.39 4.88 13.98
N THR A 376 15.86 3.70 13.67
CA THR A 376 14.60 3.21 14.25
C THR A 376 14.78 2.95 15.75
N GLN A 377 15.88 2.32 16.16
CA GLN A 377 16.16 2.07 17.57
C GLN A 377 16.38 3.39 18.34
N ASP A 378 17.14 4.34 17.78
CA ASP A 378 17.37 5.66 18.37
C ASP A 378 16.06 6.43 18.56
N PHE A 379 15.15 6.32 17.60
CA PHE A 379 13.82 6.93 17.72
C PHE A 379 13.00 6.25 18.81
N TYR A 380 12.93 4.94 18.86
CA TYR A 380 12.16 4.20 19.88
C TYR A 380 12.72 4.44 21.29
N GLN A 381 14.04 4.50 21.44
CA GLN A 381 14.71 4.74 22.72
C GLN A 381 14.23 6.03 23.42
N GLN A 382 13.90 7.08 22.65
CA GLN A 382 13.43 8.36 23.19
C GLN A 382 12.08 8.27 23.90
N PHE A 383 11.32 7.20 23.63
CA PHE A 383 9.95 7.05 24.18
C PHE A 383 9.85 6.01 25.29
N ILE A 384 10.95 5.32 25.64
CA ILE A 384 10.95 4.40 26.78
C ILE A 384 10.58 5.16 28.05
N GLY A 385 9.66 4.60 28.83
CA GLY A 385 9.13 5.20 30.08
C GLY A 385 8.01 6.20 29.86
N THR A 386 7.69 6.61 28.62
CA THR A 386 6.57 7.51 28.34
C THR A 386 5.24 6.75 28.24
N GLU A 387 4.14 7.47 28.43
CA GLU A 387 2.78 6.95 28.25
C GLU A 387 2.27 7.32 26.86
N ARG A 388 1.73 6.34 26.14
CA ARG A 388 1.14 6.53 24.81
C ARG A 388 -0.15 5.72 24.65
N GLU A 389 -1.01 6.19 23.77
CA GLU A 389 -2.18 5.44 23.33
C GLU A 389 -1.78 4.50 22.18
N VAL A 390 -2.11 3.23 22.28
CA VAL A 390 -1.81 2.17 21.32
C VAL A 390 -3.09 1.57 20.77
N LEU A 391 -3.20 1.50 19.44
CA LEU A 391 -4.22 0.71 18.78
C LEU A 391 -3.70 -0.72 18.62
N PHE A 392 -4.30 -1.67 19.34
CA PHE A 392 -3.91 -3.07 19.30
C PHE A 392 -4.53 -3.79 18.11
N GLU A 393 -3.72 -4.66 17.48
CA GLU A 393 -4.13 -5.49 16.35
C GLU A 393 -4.46 -6.91 16.84
N LYS A 394 -5.42 -7.56 16.17
CA LYS A 394 -5.82 -8.94 16.47
C LYS A 394 -4.63 -9.88 16.51
N ALA A 395 -4.52 -10.63 17.60
CA ALA A 395 -3.48 -11.64 17.77
C ALA A 395 -4.05 -13.07 17.73
N PRO A 396 -3.31 -14.03 17.15
CA PRO A 396 -3.64 -15.44 17.33
C PRO A 396 -3.59 -15.84 18.79
N ARG A 397 -4.49 -16.72 19.22
CA ARG A 397 -4.54 -17.20 20.60
C ARG A 397 -3.19 -17.75 21.08
N GLY A 398 -2.73 -17.30 22.24
CA GLY A 398 -1.45 -17.70 22.85
C GLY A 398 -0.21 -17.08 22.21
N LYS A 399 -0.38 -16.07 21.34
CA LYS A 399 0.72 -15.27 20.76
C LYS A 399 0.75 -13.88 21.38
N ALA A 400 1.90 -13.21 21.27
CA ALA A 400 2.02 -11.81 21.63
C ALA A 400 1.08 -10.96 20.78
N MET A 401 0.49 -9.93 21.39
CA MET A 401 -0.34 -8.96 20.71
C MET A 401 0.50 -7.72 20.38
N HIS A 402 0.34 -7.21 19.18
CA HIS A 402 1.04 -6.03 18.74
C HIS A 402 0.07 -4.88 18.48
N GLY A 403 0.58 -3.67 18.55
CA GLY A 403 -0.16 -2.46 18.21
C GLY A 403 0.78 -1.35 17.79
N PHE A 404 0.20 -0.20 17.47
CA PHE A 404 0.97 0.98 17.09
C PHE A 404 0.51 2.20 17.89
N THR A 405 1.48 2.99 18.34
CA THR A 405 1.21 4.30 18.93
C THR A 405 0.69 5.29 17.88
N ASP A 406 0.27 6.45 18.32
CA ASP A 406 -0.04 7.60 17.47
C ASP A 406 1.13 7.94 16.52
N ASN A 407 2.36 8.00 17.01
CA ASN A 407 3.58 8.24 16.24
C ASN A 407 4.23 6.97 15.69
N TYR A 408 3.46 5.91 15.47
CA TYR A 408 3.84 4.71 14.74
C TYR A 408 4.92 3.82 15.37
N ILE A 409 5.20 3.95 16.67
CA ILE A 409 6.05 2.99 17.38
C ILE A 409 5.30 1.66 17.49
N ARG A 410 5.96 0.58 17.10
CA ARG A 410 5.42 -0.75 17.28
C ARG A 410 5.56 -1.18 18.73
N VAL A 411 4.48 -1.69 19.30
CA VAL A 411 4.39 -2.10 20.70
C VAL A 411 3.98 -3.56 20.79
N GLU A 412 4.47 -4.26 21.82
CA GLU A 412 4.20 -5.66 22.07
C GLU A 412 3.67 -5.88 23.49
N LEU A 413 2.50 -6.53 23.60
CA LEU A 413 2.02 -7.16 24.83
C LEU A 413 2.41 -8.65 24.83
N PRO A 414 2.97 -9.19 25.90
CA PRO A 414 3.33 -10.60 25.97
C PRO A 414 2.06 -11.49 25.92
N PRO A 415 2.19 -12.77 25.53
CA PRO A 415 1.04 -13.70 25.42
C PRO A 415 0.23 -13.84 26.72
N SER A 416 0.86 -13.67 27.88
CA SER A 416 0.19 -13.73 29.20
C SER A 416 -0.76 -12.57 29.45
N GLN A 417 -0.56 -11.43 28.77
CA GLN A 417 -1.38 -10.21 28.91
C GLN A 417 -2.30 -9.97 27.71
N ALA A 418 -2.04 -10.64 26.58
CA ALA A 418 -2.88 -10.51 25.38
C ALA A 418 -4.31 -11.00 25.65
N ARG A 419 -5.32 -10.20 25.28
CA ARG A 419 -6.75 -10.48 25.43
C ARG A 419 -7.48 -10.14 24.13
N THR A 420 -8.48 -10.94 23.77
CA THR A 420 -9.31 -10.69 22.57
C THR A 420 -10.15 -9.41 22.69
N GLU A 421 -10.44 -8.97 23.90
CA GLU A 421 -11.15 -7.72 24.18
C GLU A 421 -10.33 -6.47 23.84
N TYR A 422 -9.02 -6.62 23.61
CA TYR A 422 -8.14 -5.54 23.17
C TYR A 422 -8.04 -5.43 21.63
N ASP A 423 -8.62 -6.37 20.90
CA ASP A 423 -8.63 -6.36 19.44
C ASP A 423 -9.34 -5.11 18.93
N ASN A 424 -8.63 -4.29 18.13
CA ASN A 424 -9.13 -3.01 17.61
C ASN A 424 -9.48 -1.97 18.70
N GLU A 425 -8.88 -2.08 19.89
CA GLU A 425 -9.07 -1.11 20.96
C GLU A 425 -7.87 -0.17 21.11
N LEU A 426 -8.19 1.11 21.40
CA LEU A 426 -7.22 2.11 21.79
C LEU A 426 -7.01 2.05 23.28
N MET A 427 -5.79 1.71 23.69
CA MET A 427 -5.46 1.54 25.10
C MET A 427 -4.25 2.38 25.48
N ARG A 428 -4.31 2.99 26.66
CA ARG A 428 -3.18 3.69 27.25
C ARG A 428 -2.18 2.70 27.82
N VAL A 429 -0.91 2.86 27.45
CA VAL A 429 0.18 2.01 27.92
C VAL A 429 1.39 2.86 28.29
N LYS A 430 2.20 2.35 29.23
CA LYS A 430 3.56 2.82 29.44
C LYS A 430 4.48 2.02 28.52
N LEU A 431 5.33 2.72 27.77
CA LEU A 431 6.32 2.11 26.87
C LEU A 431 7.52 1.65 27.69
N GLY A 432 7.77 0.35 27.68
CA GLY A 432 8.90 -0.30 28.34
C GLY A 432 10.10 -0.49 27.40
N GLU A 433 11.04 -1.32 27.83
CA GLU A 433 12.22 -1.67 27.07
C GLU A 433 11.90 -2.42 25.78
N PHE A 434 12.88 -2.54 24.89
CA PHE A 434 12.77 -3.32 23.68
C PHE A 434 12.39 -4.77 23.97
N ASN A 435 11.60 -5.37 23.08
CA ASN A 435 11.40 -6.81 23.05
C ASN A 435 12.70 -7.53 22.61
N TYR A 436 12.70 -8.87 22.63
CA TYR A 436 13.92 -9.67 22.42
C TYR A 436 14.63 -9.40 21.08
N ASP A 437 13.87 -9.26 20.00
CA ASP A 437 14.41 -9.02 18.64
C ASP A 437 14.55 -7.53 18.29
N LYS A 438 14.31 -6.64 19.24
CA LYS A 438 14.33 -5.17 19.10
C LYS A 438 13.41 -4.62 18.01
N SER A 439 12.35 -5.36 17.65
CA SER A 439 11.37 -4.95 16.65
C SER A 439 10.20 -4.13 17.21
N ALA A 440 10.05 -4.09 18.54
CA ALA A 440 8.99 -3.39 19.25
C ALA A 440 9.43 -2.98 20.66
N LEU A 441 8.72 -2.02 21.25
CA LEU A 441 8.78 -1.77 22.69
C LEU A 441 7.74 -2.62 23.41
N ARG A 442 8.05 -3.09 24.61
CA ARG A 442 7.07 -3.76 25.48
C ARG A 442 6.05 -2.76 25.99
N ALA A 443 4.81 -3.19 26.13
CA ALA A 443 3.74 -2.40 26.72
C ALA A 443 3.41 -2.87 28.12
N GLU A 444 3.20 -1.91 29.01
CA GLU A 444 2.57 -2.10 30.32
C GLU A 444 1.22 -1.37 30.30
N LEU A 445 0.10 -2.11 30.50
CA LEU A 445 -1.22 -1.53 30.56
C LEU A 445 -1.35 -0.64 31.80
N ILE A 446 -1.98 0.54 31.64
CA ILE A 446 -2.19 1.52 32.71
C ILE A 446 -3.69 1.55 33.07
#